data_433ede4003c366172c7ef9b4dcdc24a9
#
_entry.id   433ede4003c366172c7ef9b4dcdc24a9
#
_cell.length_a   1.000
_cell.length_b   1.000
_cell.length_c   1.000
_cell.angle_alpha   90.00
_cell.angle_beta   90.00
_cell.angle_gamma   90.00
#
_symmetry.space_group_name_H-M   'P 1'
#
loop_
_entity.id
_entity.type
_entity.pdbx_description
1 polymer ?
#
loop_
_entity_poly.entity_id
_entity_poly.type
_entity_poly.pdbx_seq_one_letter_code
_entity_poly.pdbx_strand_id
1 'polypeptide(L)'
;MGKEDIKLKTYFENERRYADLWNGAVFGGKEVLKAEQLMEANPVLHQADGQNILERNRDLVMKQSRDGQCYAVFAVENQQTIDYSMPARIMLQEALEYNRQIKAITRKNEFEDKTCDPYHDAGERLYKFRKADLLHPVVTLVVYWGEEEWTGARSLHDMIDFGIGDKSLEEELRKLVPEYPIHFLNISVFEHLEYFKTELRPMLELFKRRNSKRLFMEYIEANETHWNMDDESWYMLSQLTHSKSLGKLIEEKQQREQLKKINIERKEITMCKAIDDLENDAREEGIIIGKAEGIVELLEEHGQVSNELKSRVFAQKDIGILRKWLKLAAKTASIQEFAQSI
;
A
#
# COMPACT_ATOMS: atom_id res chain seq x y z
N MET A 1 -10.56 3.55 -6.08
CA MET A 1 -9.15 3.16 -6.16
C MET A 1 -8.32 4.44 -6.34
N GLY A 2 -7.47 4.77 -5.37
CA GLY A 2 -6.62 5.95 -5.43
C GLY A 2 -5.51 5.77 -6.47
N LYS A 3 -4.89 6.88 -6.91
CA LYS A 3 -3.75 6.80 -7.85
C LYS A 3 -2.58 5.99 -7.29
N GLU A 4 -2.44 5.96 -5.98
CA GLU A 4 -1.37 5.25 -5.25
C GLU A 4 -1.62 3.74 -5.18
N ASP A 5 -2.88 3.32 -5.04
CA ASP A 5 -3.26 1.89 -5.08
C ASP A 5 -2.90 1.26 -6.44
N ILE A 6 -3.10 2.01 -7.53
CA ILE A 6 -2.74 1.56 -8.89
C ILE A 6 -1.22 1.35 -8.99
N LYS A 7 -0.42 2.23 -8.39
CA LYS A 7 1.04 2.17 -8.44
C LYS A 7 1.60 1.01 -7.60
N LEU A 8 1.05 0.79 -6.40
CA LEU A 8 1.38 -0.37 -5.57
C LEU A 8 1.05 -1.68 -6.30
N LYS A 9 -0.10 -1.73 -6.96
CA LYS A 9 -0.47 -2.87 -7.79
C LYS A 9 0.58 -3.12 -8.86
N THR A 10 0.91 -2.13 -9.68
CA THR A 10 1.91 -2.25 -10.76
C THR A 10 3.29 -2.64 -10.22
N TYR A 11 3.70 -2.11 -9.07
CA TYR A 11 4.97 -2.45 -8.44
C TYR A 11 5.06 -3.93 -8.05
N PHE A 12 3.97 -4.49 -7.54
CA PHE A 12 3.89 -5.90 -7.15
C PHE A 12 3.42 -6.85 -8.28
N GLU A 13 3.11 -6.36 -9.48
CA GLU A 13 2.93 -7.21 -10.68
C GLU A 13 4.24 -7.95 -11.05
N ASN A 14 5.39 -7.47 -10.56
CA ASN A 14 6.65 -8.19 -10.68
C ASN A 14 6.64 -9.44 -9.79
N GLU A 15 6.71 -10.63 -10.38
CA GLU A 15 6.59 -11.92 -9.71
C GLU A 15 7.68 -12.15 -8.65
N ARG A 16 8.89 -11.59 -8.85
CA ARG A 16 9.99 -11.72 -7.87
C ARG A 16 9.68 -10.94 -6.60
N ARG A 17 9.20 -9.70 -6.72
CA ARG A 17 8.80 -8.86 -5.59
C ARG A 17 7.58 -9.44 -4.88
N TYR A 18 6.65 -9.97 -5.67
CA TYR A 18 5.45 -10.61 -5.13
C TYR A 18 5.79 -11.86 -4.32
N ALA A 19 6.63 -12.74 -4.88
CA ALA A 19 7.11 -13.92 -4.17
C ALA A 19 7.87 -13.54 -2.90
N ASP A 20 8.74 -12.54 -2.97
CA ASP A 20 9.53 -12.07 -1.83
C ASP A 20 8.65 -11.45 -0.73
N LEU A 21 7.62 -10.70 -1.11
CA LEU A 21 6.64 -10.16 -0.17
C LEU A 21 5.99 -11.28 0.66
N TRP A 22 5.52 -12.32 0.02
CA TRP A 22 4.91 -13.47 0.69
C TRP A 22 5.92 -14.28 1.51
N ASN A 23 7.08 -14.54 0.94
CA ASN A 23 8.15 -15.30 1.60
C ASN A 23 8.64 -14.59 2.87
N GLY A 24 8.79 -13.27 2.81
CA GLY A 24 9.19 -12.45 3.95
C GLY A 24 8.08 -12.32 4.99
N ALA A 25 6.88 -11.93 4.56
CA ALA A 25 5.78 -11.59 5.47
C ALA A 25 5.13 -12.81 6.15
N VAL A 26 4.98 -13.92 5.43
CA VAL A 26 4.18 -15.07 5.86
C VAL A 26 5.04 -16.31 6.15
N PHE A 27 6.05 -16.54 5.32
CA PHE A 27 6.85 -17.77 5.40
C PHE A 27 8.21 -17.59 6.13
N GLY A 28 8.40 -16.46 6.81
CA GLY A 28 9.59 -16.22 7.66
C GLY A 28 10.91 -16.22 6.87
N GLY A 29 10.90 -15.71 5.64
CA GLY A 29 12.06 -15.66 4.75
C GLY A 29 12.40 -16.98 4.04
N LYS A 30 11.58 -18.02 4.20
CA LYS A 30 11.73 -19.26 3.45
C LYS A 30 11.19 -19.08 2.03
N GLU A 31 11.91 -19.56 1.04
CA GLU A 31 11.50 -19.51 -0.37
C GLU A 31 10.43 -20.58 -0.66
N VAL A 32 9.19 -20.29 -0.23
CA VAL A 32 8.02 -21.16 -0.46
C VAL A 32 7.37 -20.81 -1.79
N LEU A 33 7.19 -19.52 -2.09
CA LEU A 33 6.75 -19.06 -3.40
C LEU A 33 7.97 -18.78 -4.27
N LYS A 34 7.92 -19.28 -5.51
CA LYS A 34 8.94 -19.06 -6.52
C LYS A 34 8.38 -18.22 -7.64
N ALA A 35 9.09 -17.17 -8.02
CA ALA A 35 8.64 -16.20 -9.03
C ALA A 35 8.25 -16.88 -10.35
N GLU A 36 9.05 -17.84 -10.81
CA GLU A 36 8.82 -18.57 -12.05
C GLU A 36 7.57 -19.48 -12.05
N GLN A 37 6.95 -19.69 -10.90
CA GLN A 37 5.71 -20.46 -10.73
C GLN A 37 4.49 -19.58 -10.55
N LEU A 38 4.68 -18.25 -10.50
CA LEU A 38 3.59 -17.30 -10.36
C LEU A 38 3.07 -16.86 -11.72
N MET A 39 1.77 -16.70 -11.81
CA MET A 39 1.08 -16.15 -12.97
C MET A 39 0.02 -15.19 -12.51
N GLU A 40 -0.05 -14.02 -13.10
CA GLU A 40 -1.10 -13.04 -12.82
C GLU A 40 -2.49 -13.65 -13.06
N ALA A 41 -3.43 -13.36 -12.18
CA ALA A 41 -4.82 -13.79 -12.30
C ALA A 41 -5.75 -12.59 -12.28
N ASN A 42 -6.94 -12.77 -12.89
CA ASN A 42 -7.95 -11.72 -12.90
C ASN A 42 -8.36 -11.36 -11.46
N PRO A 43 -8.11 -10.12 -11.01
CA PRO A 43 -8.45 -9.68 -9.65
C PRO A 43 -9.95 -9.41 -9.46
N VAL A 44 -10.71 -9.33 -10.55
CA VAL A 44 -12.14 -8.97 -10.51
C VAL A 44 -12.99 -10.19 -10.17
N LEU A 45 -13.79 -10.06 -9.12
CA LEU A 45 -14.73 -11.05 -8.66
C LEU A 45 -16.15 -10.55 -8.92
N HIS A 46 -16.97 -11.38 -9.57
CA HIS A 46 -18.35 -11.06 -9.88
C HIS A 46 -19.30 -12.05 -9.21
N GLN A 47 -20.32 -11.52 -8.57
CA GLN A 47 -21.49 -12.28 -8.15
C GLN A 47 -22.74 -11.61 -8.72
N ALA A 48 -23.45 -12.31 -9.58
CA ALA A 48 -24.75 -11.86 -10.07
C ALA A 48 -25.83 -12.30 -9.07
N ASP A 49 -26.65 -11.36 -8.60
CA ASP A 49 -27.85 -11.59 -7.82
C ASP A 49 -29.02 -10.91 -8.54
N GLY A 50 -29.71 -11.67 -9.37
CA GLY A 50 -30.76 -11.17 -10.25
C GLY A 50 -30.24 -10.06 -11.20
N GLN A 51 -30.75 -8.83 -11.02
CA GLN A 51 -30.33 -7.66 -11.79
C GLN A 51 -29.09 -6.94 -11.19
N ASN A 52 -28.68 -7.30 -10.00
CA ASN A 52 -27.54 -6.69 -9.34
C ASN A 52 -26.28 -7.55 -9.55
N ILE A 53 -25.21 -6.92 -9.97
CA ILE A 53 -23.89 -7.54 -10.06
C ILE A 53 -23.09 -7.00 -8.89
N LEU A 54 -22.77 -7.86 -7.94
CA LEU A 54 -21.78 -7.55 -6.92
C LEU A 54 -20.39 -7.72 -7.55
N GLU A 55 -19.73 -6.62 -7.83
CA GLU A 55 -18.35 -6.59 -8.27
C GLU A 55 -17.42 -6.27 -7.10
N ARG A 56 -16.39 -7.08 -6.93
CA ARG A 56 -15.32 -6.85 -5.96
C ARG A 56 -13.98 -6.91 -6.69
N ASN A 57 -13.22 -5.87 -6.56
CA ASN A 57 -11.87 -5.80 -7.10
C ASN A 57 -10.89 -6.05 -5.97
N ARG A 58 -10.00 -7.01 -6.15
CA ARG A 58 -8.79 -7.20 -5.32
C ARG A 58 -7.65 -6.40 -5.94
N ASP A 59 -6.70 -5.96 -5.12
CA ASP A 59 -5.60 -5.16 -5.64
C ASP A 59 -4.73 -5.99 -6.58
N LEU A 60 -4.24 -7.14 -6.13
CA LEU A 60 -3.41 -8.03 -6.94
C LEU A 60 -3.65 -9.49 -6.58
N VAL A 61 -3.69 -10.34 -7.60
CA VAL A 61 -3.89 -11.78 -7.44
C VAL A 61 -2.93 -12.52 -8.34
N MET A 62 -2.18 -13.47 -7.77
CA MET A 62 -1.37 -14.41 -8.53
C MET A 62 -1.75 -15.85 -8.20
N LYS A 63 -1.63 -16.71 -9.19
CA LYS A 63 -1.79 -18.15 -9.05
C LYS A 63 -0.43 -18.80 -9.05
N GLN A 64 -0.16 -19.64 -8.06
CA GLN A 64 0.95 -20.53 -8.12
C GLN A 64 0.58 -21.71 -9.00
N SER A 65 1.36 -21.94 -10.05
CA SER A 65 1.15 -23.03 -10.99
C SER A 65 2.41 -23.83 -11.19
N ARG A 66 2.24 -25.12 -11.46
CA ARG A 66 3.30 -26.03 -11.86
C ARG A 66 2.77 -26.93 -12.95
N ASP A 67 3.54 -27.10 -14.03
CA ASP A 67 3.17 -27.92 -15.21
C ASP A 67 1.80 -27.54 -15.78
N GLY A 68 1.46 -26.23 -15.74
CA GLY A 68 0.17 -25.71 -16.24
C GLY A 68 -1.03 -25.90 -15.30
N GLN A 69 -0.84 -26.50 -14.13
CA GLN A 69 -1.88 -26.70 -13.13
C GLN A 69 -1.76 -25.66 -12.01
N CYS A 70 -2.87 -25.03 -11.63
CA CYS A 70 -2.95 -24.14 -10.48
C CYS A 70 -2.95 -24.97 -9.19
N TYR A 71 -2.17 -24.54 -8.19
CA TYR A 71 -2.13 -25.19 -6.87
C TYR A 71 -2.67 -24.29 -5.76
N ALA A 72 -2.53 -22.99 -5.90
CA ALA A 72 -2.99 -22.03 -4.93
C ALA A 72 -3.24 -20.66 -5.56
N VAL A 73 -4.07 -19.87 -4.92
CA VAL A 73 -4.35 -18.47 -5.26
C VAL A 73 -3.86 -17.60 -4.12
N PHE A 74 -2.96 -16.69 -4.42
CA PHE A 74 -2.45 -15.70 -3.49
C PHE A 74 -2.97 -14.32 -3.89
N ALA A 75 -3.49 -13.57 -2.93
CA ALA A 75 -3.97 -12.21 -3.14
C ALA A 75 -3.29 -11.23 -2.18
N VAL A 76 -3.08 -10.00 -2.62
CA VAL A 76 -2.57 -8.90 -1.78
C VAL A 76 -3.61 -7.79 -1.78
N GLU A 77 -3.92 -7.29 -0.59
CA GLU A 77 -4.72 -6.09 -0.37
C GLU A 77 -3.86 -5.02 0.29
N ASN A 78 -3.59 -3.93 -0.41
CA ASN A 78 -2.81 -2.82 0.10
C ASN A 78 -3.73 -1.82 0.80
N GLN A 79 -3.39 -1.43 2.03
CA GLN A 79 -4.18 -0.50 2.82
C GLN A 79 -3.29 0.65 3.33
N GLN A 80 -3.72 1.88 3.11
CA GLN A 80 -3.08 3.08 3.66
C GLN A 80 -3.87 3.65 4.84
N THR A 81 -5.16 3.34 4.91
CA THR A 81 -6.06 3.72 6.01
C THR A 81 -6.64 2.48 6.65
N ILE A 82 -7.11 2.61 7.89
CA ILE A 82 -7.68 1.49 8.64
C ILE A 82 -9.07 1.17 8.09
N ASP A 83 -9.24 -0.06 7.60
CA ASP A 83 -10.56 -0.62 7.28
C ASP A 83 -11.02 -1.50 8.45
N TYR A 84 -11.98 -1.02 9.21
CA TYR A 84 -12.52 -1.73 10.36
C TYR A 84 -13.34 -2.98 9.99
N SER A 85 -13.69 -3.14 8.72
CA SER A 85 -14.42 -4.31 8.21
C SER A 85 -13.52 -5.37 7.56
N MET A 86 -12.20 -5.22 7.64
CA MET A 86 -11.23 -6.00 6.87
C MET A 86 -11.42 -7.52 6.96
N PRO A 87 -11.59 -8.16 8.13
CA PRO A 87 -11.79 -9.62 8.19
C PRO A 87 -13.00 -10.10 7.41
N ALA A 88 -14.15 -9.43 7.52
CA ALA A 88 -15.34 -9.78 6.78
C ALA A 88 -15.20 -9.52 5.27
N ARG A 89 -14.45 -8.47 4.89
CA ARG A 89 -14.14 -8.16 3.49
C ARG A 89 -13.28 -9.25 2.86
N ILE A 90 -12.21 -9.67 3.54
CA ILE A 90 -11.33 -10.75 3.06
C ILE A 90 -12.09 -12.07 2.96
N MET A 91 -12.85 -12.43 3.99
CA MET A 91 -13.69 -13.64 3.98
C MET A 91 -14.62 -13.66 2.75
N LEU A 92 -15.29 -12.54 2.45
CA LEU A 92 -16.14 -12.43 1.27
C LEU A 92 -15.36 -12.59 -0.04
N GLN A 93 -14.21 -11.95 -0.16
CA GLN A 93 -13.37 -12.04 -1.38
C GLN A 93 -12.88 -13.48 -1.63
N GLU A 94 -12.46 -14.17 -0.58
CA GLU A 94 -12.00 -15.56 -0.69
C GLU A 94 -13.16 -16.51 -1.00
N ALA A 95 -14.34 -16.31 -0.37
CA ALA A 95 -15.55 -17.06 -0.69
C ALA A 95 -15.98 -16.86 -2.17
N LEU A 96 -15.88 -15.65 -2.72
CA LEU A 96 -16.16 -15.38 -4.13
C LEU A 96 -15.15 -16.06 -5.07
N GLU A 97 -13.88 -16.17 -4.66
CA GLU A 97 -12.87 -16.91 -5.42
C GLU A 97 -13.18 -18.41 -5.43
N TYR A 98 -13.54 -19.00 -4.28
CA TYR A 98 -13.98 -20.39 -4.24
C TYR A 98 -15.22 -20.61 -5.11
N ASN A 99 -16.19 -19.71 -5.09
CA ASN A 99 -17.36 -19.77 -5.97
C ASN A 99 -16.97 -19.69 -7.46
N ARG A 100 -15.95 -18.87 -7.81
CA ARG A 100 -15.40 -18.83 -9.18
C ARG A 100 -14.80 -20.16 -9.58
N GLN A 101 -14.05 -20.81 -8.69
CA GLN A 101 -13.48 -22.14 -8.94
C GLN A 101 -14.58 -23.20 -9.13
N ILE A 102 -15.60 -23.21 -8.27
CA ILE A 102 -16.76 -24.12 -8.41
C ILE A 102 -17.41 -23.95 -9.77
N LYS A 103 -17.73 -22.69 -10.18
CA LYS A 103 -18.32 -22.41 -11.48
C LYS A 103 -17.44 -22.86 -12.66
N ALA A 104 -16.11 -22.73 -12.53
CA ALA A 104 -15.20 -23.21 -13.58
C ALA A 104 -15.20 -24.75 -13.69
N ILE A 105 -15.19 -25.44 -12.57
CA ILE A 105 -15.24 -26.89 -12.50
C ILE A 105 -16.57 -27.41 -13.05
N THR A 106 -17.70 -26.85 -12.61
CA THR A 106 -19.03 -27.29 -13.10
C THR A 106 -19.19 -27.10 -14.60
N ARG A 107 -18.72 -25.96 -15.14
CA ARG A 107 -18.74 -25.74 -16.61
C ARG A 107 -17.88 -26.75 -17.36
N LYS A 108 -16.71 -27.10 -16.83
CA LYS A 108 -15.85 -28.14 -17.40
C LYS A 108 -16.56 -29.48 -17.39
N ASN A 109 -17.16 -29.87 -16.26
CA ASN A 109 -17.88 -31.12 -16.12
C ASN A 109 -19.10 -31.18 -17.07
N GLU A 110 -19.86 -30.09 -17.21
CA GLU A 110 -20.99 -29.99 -18.18
C GLU A 110 -20.54 -30.12 -19.64
N PHE A 111 -19.32 -29.66 -19.95
CA PHE A 111 -18.78 -29.85 -21.30
C PHE A 111 -18.36 -31.31 -21.52
N GLU A 112 -17.76 -31.96 -20.53
CA GLU A 112 -17.40 -33.39 -20.55
C GLU A 112 -18.64 -34.29 -20.67
N ASP A 113 -19.75 -33.96 -19.99
CA ASP A 113 -21.03 -34.66 -19.99
C ASP A 113 -21.63 -34.80 -21.41
N LYS A 114 -21.27 -33.91 -22.34
CA LYS A 114 -21.70 -34.01 -23.74
C LYS A 114 -21.05 -35.14 -24.52
N THR A 115 -19.94 -35.65 -24.07
CA THR A 115 -19.12 -36.68 -24.73
C THR A 115 -19.15 -38.02 -23.97
N CYS A 116 -19.22 -38.00 -22.69
CA CYS A 116 -19.33 -39.17 -21.82
C CYS A 116 -19.97 -38.73 -20.50
N ASP A 117 -20.70 -39.61 -19.81
CA ASP A 117 -21.25 -39.30 -18.50
C ASP A 117 -20.14 -39.31 -17.45
N PRO A 118 -19.74 -38.16 -16.88
CA PRO A 118 -18.63 -38.10 -15.93
C PRO A 118 -19.10 -38.30 -14.47
N TYR A 119 -20.39 -38.50 -14.24
CA TYR A 119 -20.98 -38.49 -12.90
C TYR A 119 -21.27 -39.91 -12.42
N HIS A 120 -20.90 -40.16 -11.14
CA HIS A 120 -21.06 -41.48 -10.52
C HIS A 120 -22.41 -41.64 -9.78
N ASP A 121 -23.02 -40.53 -9.35
CA ASP A 121 -24.28 -40.57 -8.62
C ASP A 121 -25.22 -39.39 -8.98
N ALA A 122 -26.43 -39.38 -8.40
CA ALA A 122 -27.46 -38.38 -8.68
C ALA A 122 -27.08 -36.99 -8.12
N GLY A 123 -26.31 -36.92 -7.05
CA GLY A 123 -25.85 -35.66 -6.45
C GLY A 123 -24.84 -34.98 -7.35
N GLU A 124 -23.83 -35.71 -7.83
CA GLU A 124 -22.83 -35.22 -8.77
C GLU A 124 -23.51 -34.69 -10.08
N ARG A 125 -24.50 -35.47 -10.57
CA ARG A 125 -25.25 -35.08 -11.78
C ARG A 125 -26.12 -33.81 -11.56
N LEU A 126 -26.72 -33.70 -10.36
CA LEU A 126 -27.55 -32.53 -10.03
C LEU A 126 -26.71 -31.25 -9.92
N TYR A 127 -25.63 -31.31 -9.16
CA TYR A 127 -24.78 -30.15 -8.84
C TYR A 127 -23.64 -29.94 -9.84
N LYS A 128 -23.42 -30.87 -10.79
CA LYS A 128 -22.32 -30.82 -11.76
C LYS A 128 -20.92 -30.72 -11.12
N PHE A 129 -20.81 -31.11 -9.87
CA PHE A 129 -19.61 -31.10 -9.08
C PHE A 129 -19.38 -32.50 -8.51
N ARG A 130 -18.25 -33.11 -8.85
CA ARG A 130 -17.94 -34.50 -8.52
C ARG A 130 -17.25 -34.59 -7.16
N LYS A 131 -17.38 -35.71 -6.48
CA LYS A 131 -16.67 -36.00 -5.23
C LYS A 131 -15.14 -35.87 -5.37
N ALA A 132 -14.61 -36.15 -6.55
CA ALA A 132 -13.18 -36.03 -6.86
C ALA A 132 -12.74 -34.61 -7.21
N ASP A 133 -13.67 -33.70 -7.44
CA ASP A 133 -13.34 -32.30 -7.75
C ASP A 133 -12.89 -31.58 -6.46
N LEU A 134 -11.72 -30.95 -6.51
CA LEU A 134 -11.14 -30.26 -5.37
C LEU A 134 -10.92 -28.78 -5.71
N LEU A 135 -11.04 -27.95 -4.70
CA LEU A 135 -10.73 -26.52 -4.79
C LEU A 135 -9.26 -26.29 -4.43
N HIS A 136 -8.67 -25.26 -5.01
CA HIS A 136 -7.35 -24.78 -4.66
C HIS A 136 -7.44 -23.79 -3.50
N PRO A 137 -6.51 -23.81 -2.53
CA PRO A 137 -6.49 -22.87 -1.43
C PRO A 137 -6.37 -21.43 -1.95
N VAL A 138 -7.08 -20.54 -1.28
CA VAL A 138 -7.06 -19.09 -1.51
C VAL A 138 -6.56 -18.43 -0.23
N VAL A 139 -5.56 -17.57 -0.34
CA VAL A 139 -4.98 -16.88 0.80
C VAL A 139 -4.77 -15.41 0.44
N THR A 140 -5.17 -14.52 1.34
CA THR A 140 -5.03 -13.07 1.14
C THR A 140 -4.14 -12.47 2.22
N LEU A 141 -3.12 -11.70 1.80
CA LEU A 141 -2.25 -10.91 2.66
C LEU A 141 -2.71 -9.45 2.63
N VAL A 142 -3.03 -8.90 3.78
CA VAL A 142 -3.29 -7.47 3.96
C VAL A 142 -1.98 -6.78 4.30
N VAL A 143 -1.53 -5.84 3.47
CA VAL A 143 -0.32 -5.04 3.69
C VAL A 143 -0.72 -3.63 4.07
N TYR A 144 -0.37 -3.22 5.27
CA TYR A 144 -0.68 -1.90 5.80
C TYR A 144 0.52 -0.97 5.71
N TRP A 145 0.32 0.13 4.98
CA TRP A 145 1.31 1.18 4.71
C TRP A 145 1.03 2.46 5.51
N GLY A 146 -0.05 2.49 6.30
CA GLY A 146 -0.47 3.69 7.02
C GLY A 146 0.54 4.14 8.09
N GLU A 147 0.38 5.39 8.52
CA GLU A 147 1.18 5.99 9.59
C GLU A 147 0.60 5.72 10.97
N GLU A 148 -0.73 5.62 11.04
CA GLU A 148 -1.44 5.36 12.30
C GLU A 148 -1.26 3.92 12.75
N GLU A 149 -1.29 3.68 14.04
CA GLU A 149 -1.34 2.33 14.58
C GLU A 149 -2.62 1.62 14.14
N TRP A 150 -2.50 0.39 13.67
CA TRP A 150 -3.67 -0.38 13.26
C TRP A 150 -4.50 -0.78 14.48
N THR A 151 -5.69 -0.20 14.60
CA THR A 151 -6.69 -0.48 15.65
C THR A 151 -7.87 -1.29 15.13
N GLY A 152 -7.87 -1.66 13.85
CA GLY A 152 -8.92 -2.48 13.24
C GLY A 152 -8.87 -3.95 13.70
N ALA A 153 -9.97 -4.66 13.49
CA ALA A 153 -10.08 -6.08 13.75
C ALA A 153 -9.02 -6.89 12.97
N ARG A 154 -8.52 -7.96 13.58
CA ARG A 154 -7.55 -8.90 12.99
C ARG A 154 -8.18 -10.25 12.68
N SER A 155 -9.40 -10.47 13.19
CA SER A 155 -10.17 -11.68 12.96
C SER A 155 -11.68 -11.39 12.92
N LEU A 156 -12.45 -12.34 12.43
CA LEU A 156 -13.90 -12.22 12.39
C LEU A 156 -14.48 -12.09 13.81
N HIS A 157 -13.94 -12.84 14.79
CA HIS A 157 -14.40 -12.78 16.18
C HIS A 157 -14.21 -11.39 16.81
N ASP A 158 -13.19 -10.62 16.40
CA ASP A 158 -12.99 -9.24 16.86
C ASP A 158 -14.11 -8.29 16.40
N MET A 159 -14.90 -8.69 15.39
CA MET A 159 -15.98 -7.90 14.81
C MET A 159 -17.37 -8.32 15.31
N ILE A 160 -17.46 -9.43 16.03
CA ILE A 160 -18.75 -9.99 16.47
C ILE A 160 -19.03 -9.61 17.92
N ASP A 161 -20.19 -9.04 18.17
CA ASP A 161 -20.69 -8.83 19.53
C ASP A 161 -21.26 -10.15 20.07
N PHE A 162 -20.49 -10.80 20.93
CA PHE A 162 -20.92 -11.99 21.66
C PHE A 162 -21.52 -11.65 23.02
N GLY A 163 -21.60 -10.37 23.42
CA GLY A 163 -22.02 -9.90 24.74
C GLY A 163 -23.55 -9.98 24.99
N ILE A 164 -24.13 -11.15 24.84
CA ILE A 164 -25.59 -11.41 24.96
C ILE A 164 -26.09 -11.52 26.40
N GLY A 165 -25.23 -11.33 27.41
CA GLY A 165 -25.57 -11.38 28.83
C GLY A 165 -25.66 -12.79 29.44
N ASP A 166 -25.51 -13.85 28.66
CA ASP A 166 -25.38 -15.24 29.09
C ASP A 166 -24.00 -15.79 28.71
N LYS A 167 -23.10 -15.88 29.68
CA LYS A 167 -21.71 -16.33 29.46
C LYS A 167 -21.62 -17.73 28.87
N SER A 168 -22.53 -18.64 29.28
CA SER A 168 -22.51 -20.01 28.79
C SER A 168 -22.86 -20.07 27.29
N LEU A 169 -23.88 -19.30 26.88
CA LEU A 169 -24.28 -19.22 25.49
C LEU A 169 -23.22 -18.49 24.65
N GLU A 170 -22.60 -17.44 25.20
CA GLU A 170 -21.49 -16.73 24.54
C GLU A 170 -20.32 -17.67 24.25
N GLU A 171 -19.87 -18.46 25.23
CA GLU A 171 -18.78 -19.43 25.05
C GLU A 171 -19.12 -20.50 24.00
N GLU A 172 -20.35 -20.98 23.97
CA GLU A 172 -20.78 -21.95 22.95
C GLU A 172 -20.87 -21.31 21.56
N LEU A 173 -21.40 -20.09 21.45
CA LEU A 173 -21.43 -19.38 20.15
C LEU A 173 -20.04 -19.11 19.60
N ARG A 174 -19.04 -18.76 20.44
CA ARG A 174 -17.65 -18.60 20.01
C ARG A 174 -17.04 -19.88 19.44
N LYS A 175 -17.46 -21.06 19.93
CA LYS A 175 -17.03 -22.34 19.38
C LYS A 175 -17.71 -22.69 18.05
N LEU A 176 -18.95 -22.25 17.87
CA LEU A 176 -19.77 -22.57 16.70
C LEU A 176 -19.47 -21.63 15.53
N VAL A 177 -19.15 -20.37 15.79
CA VAL A 177 -18.77 -19.42 14.76
C VAL A 177 -17.29 -19.66 14.41
N PRO A 178 -16.95 -20.01 13.15
CA PRO A 178 -15.56 -20.19 12.76
C PRO A 178 -14.75 -18.90 12.95
N GLU A 179 -13.58 -19.02 13.56
CA GLU A 179 -12.61 -17.95 13.59
C GLU A 179 -12.02 -17.74 12.19
N TYR A 180 -11.90 -16.49 11.77
CA TYR A 180 -11.34 -16.13 10.48
C TYR A 180 -10.27 -15.03 10.65
N PRO A 181 -9.05 -15.42 11.01
CA PRO A 181 -7.95 -14.47 11.13
C PRO A 181 -7.45 -14.04 9.75
N ILE A 182 -7.06 -12.78 9.62
CA ILE A 182 -6.40 -12.27 8.41
C ILE A 182 -4.88 -12.41 8.51
N HIS A 183 -4.22 -12.71 7.40
CA HIS A 183 -2.78 -12.55 7.28
C HIS A 183 -2.48 -11.06 7.11
N PHE A 184 -1.69 -10.50 8.02
CA PHE A 184 -1.53 -9.06 8.11
C PHE A 184 -0.07 -8.67 8.30
N LEU A 185 0.41 -7.78 7.44
CA LEU A 185 1.73 -7.19 7.49
C LEU A 185 1.60 -5.69 7.71
N ASN A 186 1.99 -5.20 8.89
CA ASN A 186 2.15 -3.78 9.15
C ASN A 186 3.64 -3.43 8.98
N ILE A 187 3.98 -2.73 7.90
CA ILE A 187 5.36 -2.40 7.55
C ILE A 187 6.03 -1.55 8.63
N SER A 188 5.30 -0.63 9.25
CA SER A 188 5.87 0.31 10.24
C SER A 188 6.39 -0.38 11.50
N VAL A 189 5.82 -1.52 11.89
CA VAL A 189 6.17 -2.26 13.11
C VAL A 189 6.79 -3.63 12.84
N PHE A 190 6.86 -4.08 11.58
CA PHE A 190 7.44 -5.37 11.25
C PHE A 190 8.95 -5.37 11.53
N GLU A 191 9.43 -6.33 12.33
CA GLU A 191 10.80 -6.34 12.83
C GLU A 191 11.77 -7.09 11.90
N HIS A 192 11.30 -8.11 11.19
CA HIS A 192 12.14 -9.06 10.45
C HIS A 192 12.32 -8.69 8.98
N LEU A 193 12.77 -7.46 8.68
CA LEU A 193 13.00 -7.02 7.30
C LEU A 193 14.11 -7.81 6.58
N GLU A 194 14.97 -8.51 7.33
CA GLU A 194 15.98 -9.43 6.79
C GLU A 194 15.38 -10.66 6.07
N TYR A 195 14.10 -10.94 6.25
CA TYR A 195 13.40 -12.01 5.55
C TYR A 195 13.17 -11.69 4.07
N PHE A 196 13.12 -10.40 3.70
CA PHE A 196 13.01 -9.98 2.30
C PHE A 196 14.39 -10.04 1.61
N LYS A 197 14.42 -10.53 0.37
CA LYS A 197 15.66 -10.84 -0.35
C LYS A 197 15.88 -10.01 -1.61
N THR A 198 14.84 -9.30 -2.09
CA THR A 198 14.89 -8.42 -3.25
C THR A 198 15.14 -6.96 -2.84
N GLU A 199 15.05 -6.04 -3.80
CA GLU A 199 15.02 -4.59 -3.58
C GLU A 199 13.87 -4.11 -2.68
N LEU A 200 12.91 -4.99 -2.40
CA LEU A 200 11.85 -4.76 -1.43
C LEU A 200 12.41 -4.49 -0.03
N ARG A 201 13.48 -5.21 0.38
CA ARG A 201 14.08 -5.02 1.69
C ARG A 201 14.58 -3.60 1.93
N PRO A 202 15.49 -3.02 1.14
CA PRO A 202 15.95 -1.65 1.36
C PRO A 202 14.81 -0.63 1.22
N MET A 203 13.84 -0.85 0.33
CA MET A 203 12.67 0.01 0.22
C MET A 203 11.86 0.03 1.53
N LEU A 204 11.58 -1.13 2.12
CA LEU A 204 10.85 -1.24 3.40
C LEU A 204 11.66 -0.67 4.57
N GLU A 205 12.98 -0.84 4.59
CA GLU A 205 13.86 -0.25 5.60
C GLU A 205 13.82 1.29 5.57
N LEU A 206 13.83 1.89 4.40
CA LEU A 206 13.70 3.33 4.21
C LEU A 206 12.29 3.81 4.55
N PHE A 207 11.25 3.09 4.10
CA PHE A 207 9.87 3.41 4.42
C PHE A 207 9.62 3.41 5.93
N LYS A 208 10.15 2.43 6.65
CA LYS A 208 10.03 2.36 8.13
C LYS A 208 10.67 3.57 8.83
N ARG A 209 11.70 4.18 8.23
CA ARG A 209 12.43 5.34 8.77
C ARG A 209 11.92 6.69 8.25
N ARG A 210 10.86 6.71 7.42
CA ARG A 210 10.36 7.90 6.73
C ARG A 210 10.07 9.11 7.62
N ASN A 211 9.69 8.87 8.87
CA ASN A 211 9.33 9.91 9.83
C ASN A 211 10.54 10.47 10.60
N SER A 212 11.77 10.00 10.34
CA SER A 212 12.98 10.48 10.97
C SER A 212 14.10 10.64 9.94
N LYS A 213 14.33 11.90 9.53
CA LYS A 213 15.40 12.24 8.60
C LYS A 213 16.76 11.65 9.06
N ARG A 214 17.08 11.76 10.36
CA ARG A 214 18.33 11.24 10.91
C ARG A 214 18.45 9.71 10.69
N LEU A 215 17.43 8.94 11.05
CA LEU A 215 17.46 7.48 10.90
C LEU A 215 17.45 7.06 9.43
N PHE A 216 16.77 7.84 8.57
CA PHE A 216 16.76 7.62 7.14
C PHE A 216 18.16 7.82 6.55
N MET A 217 18.84 8.91 6.88
CA MET A 217 20.20 9.22 6.41
C MET A 217 21.25 8.26 6.97
N GLU A 218 21.18 7.93 8.30
CA GLU A 218 22.06 6.94 8.91
C GLU A 218 21.98 5.57 8.20
N TYR A 219 20.78 5.15 7.79
CA TYR A 219 20.61 3.90 7.05
C TYR A 219 21.24 3.99 5.67
N ILE A 220 21.06 5.11 4.98
CA ILE A 220 21.66 5.39 3.68
C ILE A 220 23.18 5.30 3.74
N GLU A 221 23.80 6.05 4.63
CA GLU A 221 25.26 6.11 4.80
C GLU A 221 25.87 4.75 5.19
N ALA A 222 25.19 4.02 6.08
CA ALA A 222 25.65 2.70 6.53
C ALA A 222 25.57 1.62 5.46
N ASN A 223 24.78 1.80 4.39
CA ASN A 223 24.49 0.79 3.40
C ASN A 223 24.85 1.19 1.95
N GLU A 224 25.74 2.17 1.75
CA GLU A 224 26.15 2.69 0.44
C GLU A 224 26.53 1.60 -0.57
N THR A 225 27.14 0.50 -0.11
CA THR A 225 27.59 -0.61 -0.97
C THR A 225 26.49 -1.64 -1.29
N HIS A 226 25.32 -1.57 -0.65
CA HIS A 226 24.23 -2.55 -0.78
C HIS A 226 22.99 -1.98 -1.46
N TRP A 227 23.10 -0.87 -2.13
CA TRP A 227 21.99 -0.14 -2.76
C TRP A 227 21.59 -0.74 -4.10
N ASN A 228 20.93 -1.89 -4.05
CA ASN A 228 20.35 -2.53 -5.22
C ASN A 228 18.85 -2.19 -5.38
N MET A 229 18.45 -0.96 -5.03
CA MET A 229 17.11 -0.49 -5.37
C MET A 229 17.08 -0.02 -6.82
N ASP A 230 16.13 -0.56 -7.58
CA ASP A 230 15.84 -0.07 -8.92
C ASP A 230 15.00 1.24 -8.89
N ASP A 231 14.87 1.87 -10.04
CA ASP A 231 14.15 3.13 -10.18
C ASP A 231 12.66 2.99 -9.82
N GLU A 232 12.06 1.82 -10.02
CA GLU A 232 10.67 1.55 -9.66
C GLU A 232 10.49 1.51 -8.14
N SER A 233 11.42 0.90 -7.40
CA SER A 233 11.42 0.87 -5.93
C SER A 233 11.61 2.25 -5.33
N TRP A 234 12.50 3.07 -5.89
CA TRP A 234 12.66 4.47 -5.50
C TRP A 234 11.41 5.30 -5.79
N TYR A 235 10.82 5.10 -6.98
CA TYR A 235 9.57 5.77 -7.34
C TYR A 235 8.44 5.36 -6.39
N MET A 236 8.33 4.06 -6.09
CA MET A 236 7.33 3.57 -5.15
C MET A 236 7.52 4.15 -3.75
N LEU A 237 8.77 4.20 -3.25
CA LEU A 237 9.10 4.85 -1.99
C LEU A 237 8.65 6.32 -1.98
N SER A 238 8.90 7.06 -3.07
CA SER A 238 8.49 8.47 -3.18
C SER A 238 6.97 8.66 -3.10
N GLN A 239 6.21 7.71 -3.65
CA GLN A 239 4.75 7.74 -3.58
C GLN A 239 4.24 7.42 -2.17
N LEU A 240 4.77 6.37 -1.55
CA LEU A 240 4.39 5.93 -0.21
C LEU A 240 4.76 6.93 0.89
N THR A 241 5.81 7.72 0.66
CA THR A 241 6.26 8.76 1.61
C THR A 241 5.73 10.15 1.26
N HIS A 242 4.95 10.28 0.18
CA HIS A 242 4.46 11.55 -0.37
C HIS A 242 5.58 12.57 -0.66
N SER A 243 6.82 12.10 -0.88
CA SER A 243 7.98 12.93 -1.12
C SER A 243 8.02 13.43 -2.57
N LYS A 244 7.58 14.68 -2.78
CA LYS A 244 7.62 15.33 -4.10
C LYS A 244 9.02 15.48 -4.64
N SER A 245 10.00 15.73 -3.78
CA SER A 245 11.40 15.92 -4.15
C SER A 245 12.00 14.63 -4.68
N LEU A 246 11.80 13.52 -3.99
CA LEU A 246 12.25 12.21 -4.45
C LEU A 246 11.57 11.80 -5.77
N GLY A 247 10.25 12.08 -5.92
CA GLY A 247 9.52 11.83 -7.17
C GLY A 247 10.09 12.61 -8.35
N LYS A 248 10.33 13.92 -8.22
CA LYS A 248 10.91 14.75 -9.28
C LYS A 248 12.31 14.29 -9.71
N LEU A 249 13.17 13.90 -8.76
CA LEU A 249 14.51 13.42 -9.06
C LEU A 249 14.51 12.15 -9.91
N ILE A 250 13.59 11.24 -9.62
CA ILE A 250 13.44 10.00 -10.38
C ILE A 250 12.90 10.31 -11.79
N GLU A 251 11.88 11.17 -11.90
CA GLU A 251 11.36 11.62 -13.20
C GLU A 251 12.44 12.29 -14.06
N GLU A 252 13.26 13.17 -13.48
CA GLU A 252 14.38 13.82 -14.16
C GLU A 252 15.44 12.81 -14.60
N LYS A 253 15.75 11.81 -13.75
CA LYS A 253 16.68 10.72 -14.10
C LYS A 253 16.16 9.92 -15.29
N GLN A 254 14.89 9.51 -15.25
CA GLN A 254 14.23 8.75 -16.32
C GLN A 254 14.19 9.55 -17.63
N GLN A 255 13.83 10.83 -17.58
CA GLN A 255 13.85 11.70 -18.76
C GLN A 255 15.27 11.82 -19.36
N ARG A 256 16.30 11.96 -18.52
CA ARG A 256 17.70 12.02 -18.97
C ARG A 256 18.18 10.69 -19.57
N GLU A 257 17.74 9.56 -19.05
CA GLU A 257 18.05 8.24 -19.62
C GLU A 257 17.35 7.98 -20.95
N GLN A 258 16.13 8.45 -21.11
CA GLN A 258 15.45 8.44 -22.42
C GLN A 258 16.14 9.33 -23.43
N LEU A 259 16.64 10.50 -23.02
CA LEU A 259 17.43 11.41 -23.85
C LEU A 259 18.83 10.84 -24.17
N LYS A 260 19.44 10.06 -23.26
CA LYS A 260 20.74 9.38 -23.49
C LYS A 260 20.65 8.25 -24.52
N LYS A 261 19.51 7.61 -24.70
CA LYS A 261 19.26 6.67 -25.80
C LYS A 261 19.29 7.35 -27.18
N ILE A 262 19.29 8.69 -27.23
CA ILE A 262 19.31 9.53 -28.45
C ILE A 262 20.68 10.22 -28.67
N ASN A 263 21.79 9.76 -28.04
CA ASN A 263 23.13 10.34 -28.06
C ASN A 263 23.29 11.63 -27.25
N ILE A 264 23.91 11.57 -26.07
CA ILE A 264 24.87 12.56 -25.53
C ILE A 264 25.48 12.04 -24.22
N GLU A 265 26.73 12.46 -23.95
CA GLU A 265 27.67 12.01 -22.92
C GLU A 265 27.19 12.05 -21.45
N ARG A 266 27.70 11.07 -20.69
CA ARG A 266 27.48 10.83 -19.25
C ARG A 266 27.91 12.00 -18.37
N LYS A 267 27.00 12.40 -17.45
CA LYS A 267 27.34 12.86 -16.10
C LYS A 267 26.49 12.06 -15.12
N GLU A 268 27.14 11.27 -14.30
CA GLU A 268 26.53 10.54 -13.20
C GLU A 268 25.97 11.54 -12.20
N ILE A 269 24.64 11.50 -11.99
CA ILE A 269 24.03 12.13 -10.82
C ILE A 269 24.12 11.08 -9.73
N THR A 270 25.02 11.32 -8.80
CA THR A 270 25.14 10.52 -7.59
C THR A 270 23.87 10.70 -6.75
N MET A 271 23.38 9.61 -6.18
CA MET A 271 22.24 9.59 -5.25
C MET A 271 22.44 10.59 -4.08
N CYS A 272 23.67 10.87 -3.69
CA CYS A 272 24.04 11.93 -2.73
C CYS A 272 23.47 13.30 -3.11
N LYS A 273 23.49 13.68 -4.39
CA LYS A 273 22.93 14.96 -4.82
C LYS A 273 21.39 15.01 -4.69
N ALA A 274 20.72 13.87 -4.91
CA ALA A 274 19.27 13.74 -4.72
C ALA A 274 18.87 13.93 -3.24
N ILE A 275 19.71 13.46 -2.34
CA ILE A 275 19.53 13.58 -0.89
C ILE A 275 19.88 14.96 -0.39
N ASP A 276 20.94 15.57 -0.93
CA ASP A 276 21.31 16.98 -0.68
C ASP A 276 20.19 17.93 -1.14
N ASP A 277 19.54 17.64 -2.28
CA ASP A 277 18.43 18.42 -2.79
C ASP A 277 17.15 18.21 -1.91
N LEU A 278 16.90 16.98 -1.41
CA LEU A 278 15.86 16.70 -0.39
C LEU A 278 16.13 17.46 0.93
N GLU A 279 17.40 17.55 1.34
CA GLU A 279 17.80 18.33 2.51
C GLU A 279 17.54 19.83 2.33
N ASN A 280 17.91 20.34 1.17
CA ASN A 280 17.73 21.75 0.84
C ASN A 280 16.24 22.10 0.72
N ASP A 281 15.42 21.27 0.06
CA ASP A 281 13.98 21.48 -0.08
C ASP A 281 13.27 21.43 1.27
N ALA A 282 13.58 20.45 2.12
CA ALA A 282 13.01 20.34 3.47
C ALA A 282 13.46 21.51 4.37
N ARG A 283 14.70 21.98 4.20
CA ARG A 283 15.22 23.15 4.89
C ARG A 283 14.54 24.44 4.43
N GLU A 284 14.31 24.59 3.12
CA GLU A 284 13.58 25.71 2.55
C GLU A 284 12.12 25.72 2.97
N GLU A 285 11.42 24.57 2.96
CA GLU A 285 10.07 24.46 3.49
C GLU A 285 10.01 24.79 5.00
N GLY A 286 10.94 24.29 5.81
CA GLY A 286 11.05 24.64 7.24
C GLY A 286 11.26 26.14 7.47
N ILE A 287 12.09 26.79 6.62
CA ILE A 287 12.30 28.24 6.68
C ILE A 287 11.04 29.01 6.27
N ILE A 288 10.31 28.54 5.26
CA ILE A 288 9.05 29.15 4.80
C ILE A 288 8.01 29.08 5.91
N ILE A 289 7.78 27.87 6.47
CA ILE A 289 6.80 27.66 7.55
C ILE A 289 7.18 28.48 8.78
N GLY A 290 8.42 28.38 9.27
CA GLY A 290 8.85 29.11 10.46
C GLY A 290 8.78 30.64 10.30
N LYS A 291 8.98 31.17 9.08
CA LYS A 291 8.77 32.60 8.85
C LYS A 291 7.30 32.99 8.80
N ALA A 292 6.45 32.16 8.21
CA ALA A 292 5.01 32.39 8.18
C ALA A 292 4.42 32.34 9.60
N GLU A 293 4.82 31.36 10.41
CA GLU A 293 4.45 31.28 11.84
C GLU A 293 4.92 32.50 12.61
N GLY A 294 6.19 32.89 12.49
CA GLY A 294 6.71 34.08 13.16
C GLY A 294 6.02 35.39 12.75
N ILE A 295 5.57 35.51 11.48
CA ILE A 295 4.74 36.66 11.07
C ILE A 295 3.41 36.65 11.79
N VAL A 296 2.76 35.50 11.86
CA VAL A 296 1.45 35.36 12.54
C VAL A 296 1.56 35.65 14.02
N GLU A 297 2.60 35.09 14.70
CA GLU A 297 2.88 35.32 16.12
C GLU A 297 3.08 36.81 16.43
N LEU A 298 3.89 37.52 15.64
CA LEU A 298 4.11 38.96 15.82
C LEU A 298 2.82 39.76 15.61
N LEU A 299 1.96 39.36 14.67
CA LEU A 299 0.69 40.03 14.46
C LEU A 299 -0.32 39.72 15.57
N GLU A 300 -0.28 38.55 16.17
CA GLU A 300 -1.12 38.12 17.28
C GLU A 300 -0.84 38.94 18.57
N GLU A 301 0.35 39.51 18.72
CA GLU A 301 0.64 40.48 19.78
C GLU A 301 -0.22 41.76 19.69
N HIS A 302 -0.70 42.11 18.48
CA HIS A 302 -1.56 43.26 18.22
C HIS A 302 -3.05 42.92 18.20
N GLY A 303 -3.45 41.66 18.38
CA GLY A 303 -4.82 41.16 18.44
C GLY A 303 -5.09 39.94 17.60
N GLN A 304 -6.35 39.58 17.43
CA GLN A 304 -6.74 38.36 16.71
C GLN A 304 -6.54 38.52 15.20
N VAL A 305 -5.70 37.69 14.59
CA VAL A 305 -5.45 37.67 13.15
C VAL A 305 -6.54 36.85 12.45
N SER A 306 -7.14 37.41 11.39
CA SER A 306 -8.19 36.73 10.63
C SER A 306 -7.65 35.48 9.90
N ASN A 307 -8.50 34.45 9.71
CA ASN A 307 -8.15 33.25 8.99
C ASN A 307 -7.75 33.52 7.53
N GLU A 308 -8.32 34.55 6.92
CA GLU A 308 -8.00 34.99 5.57
C GLU A 308 -6.57 35.52 5.47
N LEU A 309 -6.15 36.35 6.42
CA LEU A 309 -4.78 36.88 6.49
C LEU A 309 -3.76 35.75 6.80
N LYS A 310 -4.09 34.83 7.74
CA LYS A 310 -3.27 33.66 8.01
C LYS A 310 -3.06 32.83 6.74
N SER A 311 -4.15 32.51 6.04
CA SER A 311 -4.07 31.74 4.79
C SER A 311 -3.22 32.42 3.73
N ARG A 312 -3.29 33.74 3.60
CA ARG A 312 -2.48 34.53 2.67
C ARG A 312 -0.99 34.47 3.02
N VAL A 313 -0.64 34.56 4.30
CA VAL A 313 0.73 34.46 4.78
C VAL A 313 1.30 33.07 4.54
N PHE A 314 0.55 32.01 4.87
CA PHE A 314 0.99 30.62 4.66
C PHE A 314 1.03 30.19 3.18
N ALA A 315 0.27 30.86 2.31
CA ALA A 315 0.31 30.61 0.87
C ALA A 315 1.59 31.17 0.19
N GLN A 316 2.30 32.11 0.82
CA GLN A 316 3.52 32.70 0.26
C GLN A 316 4.67 31.70 0.36
N LYS A 317 5.32 31.43 -0.81
CA LYS A 317 6.45 30.49 -0.95
C LYS A 317 7.80 31.17 -1.15
N ASP A 318 7.82 32.47 -1.45
CA ASP A 318 9.07 33.21 -1.63
C ASP A 318 9.66 33.64 -0.27
N ILE A 319 10.80 33.07 0.07
CA ILE A 319 11.54 33.35 1.33
C ILE A 319 11.94 34.82 1.43
N GLY A 320 12.25 35.47 0.31
CA GLY A 320 12.62 36.88 0.25
C GLY A 320 11.42 37.79 0.60
N ILE A 321 10.23 37.44 0.11
CA ILE A 321 8.99 38.14 0.44
C ILE A 321 8.62 37.89 1.92
N LEU A 322 8.64 36.64 2.37
CA LEU A 322 8.39 36.32 3.79
C LEU A 322 9.36 37.03 4.73
N ARG A 323 10.63 37.19 4.35
CA ARG A 323 11.61 37.95 5.13
C ARG A 323 11.27 39.44 5.22
N LYS A 324 10.73 40.01 4.13
CA LYS A 324 10.25 41.39 4.11
C LYS A 324 8.99 41.53 5.00
N TRP A 325 8.06 40.60 4.87
CA TRP A 325 6.83 40.59 5.68
C TRP A 325 7.10 40.39 7.18
N LEU A 326 8.05 39.54 7.54
CA LEU A 326 8.46 39.36 8.93
C LEU A 326 9.02 40.68 9.55
N LYS A 327 9.87 41.38 8.77
CA LYS A 327 10.39 42.68 9.18
C LYS A 327 9.29 43.75 9.27
N LEU A 328 8.30 43.67 8.40
CA LEU A 328 7.15 44.53 8.40
C LEU A 328 6.27 44.26 9.61
N ALA A 329 5.91 43.03 9.87
CA ALA A 329 5.11 42.62 11.05
C ALA A 329 5.73 43.09 12.37
N ALA A 330 7.08 43.00 12.49
CA ALA A 330 7.80 43.49 13.68
C ALA A 330 7.81 45.03 13.83
N LYS A 331 7.41 45.80 12.83
CA LYS A 331 7.44 47.27 12.87
C LYS A 331 6.05 47.91 12.81
N THR A 332 5.05 47.13 12.44
CA THR A 332 3.69 47.60 12.23
C THR A 332 2.95 47.81 13.55
N ALA A 333 2.22 48.89 13.68
CA ALA A 333 1.48 49.19 14.91
C ALA A 333 0.09 48.51 14.97
N SER A 334 -0.39 47.94 13.86
CA SER A 334 -1.68 47.24 13.78
C SER A 334 -1.75 46.17 12.67
N ILE A 335 -2.64 45.18 12.85
CA ILE A 335 -2.91 44.15 11.88
C ILE A 335 -3.43 44.73 10.55
N GLN A 336 -4.23 45.78 10.61
CA GLN A 336 -4.80 46.44 9.43
C GLN A 336 -3.73 47.09 8.55
N GLU A 337 -2.77 47.77 9.16
CA GLU A 337 -1.63 48.38 8.46
C GLU A 337 -0.78 47.33 7.75
N PHE A 338 -0.53 46.20 8.40
CA PHE A 338 0.16 45.07 7.81
C PHE A 338 -0.61 44.52 6.60
N ALA A 339 -1.91 44.23 6.77
CA ALA A 339 -2.74 43.64 5.73
C ALA A 339 -2.86 44.51 4.45
N GLN A 340 -2.74 45.85 4.57
CA GLN A 340 -2.73 46.79 3.46
C GLN A 340 -1.38 46.87 2.75
N SER A 341 -0.31 46.43 3.41
CA SER A 341 1.07 46.55 2.93
C SER A 341 1.61 45.27 2.23
N ILE A 342 0.85 44.18 2.24
CA ILE A 342 1.24 42.88 1.66
C ILE A 342 0.39 42.47 0.45
#